data_c9faadb7903349284ce40299de343f0f
#
_entry.id   c9faadb7903349284ce40299de343f0f
#
_cell.length_a   1.000
_cell.length_b   1.000
_cell.length_c   1.000
_cell.angle_alpha   90.00
_cell.angle_beta   90.00
_cell.angle_gamma   90.00
#
_symmetry.space_group_name_H-M   'P 1'
#
loop_
_entity.id
_entity.type
_entity.pdbx_description
1 polymer ?
#
loop_
_entity_poly.entity_id
_entity_poly.type
_entity_poly.pdbx_seq_one_letter_code
_entity_poly.pdbx_strand_id
1 'polypeptide(L)'
;MDAGEEATASYMKGPAMARILCVDNYDSFVFTIVGYLRHLGATVDVVRNDVVDPAWFEAGYDGVLISPGPGDPKSAGASLQTIADCAEHGIPMLGVCLGHQSLGELFGATVGHAPELMHGKTSVITHDGHGVFEG
;
A
#
# COMPACT_ATOMS: atom_id res chain seq x y z
N MET A 1 21.63 -23.96 -19.25
CA MET A 1 21.59 -23.19 -18.00
C MET A 1 21.56 -24.16 -16.82
N ASP A 2 22.46 -24.04 -15.88
CA ASP A 2 22.47 -24.92 -14.72
C ASP A 2 21.43 -24.49 -13.68
N ALA A 3 21.15 -25.35 -12.70
CA ALA A 3 20.13 -25.07 -11.67
C ALA A 3 20.50 -23.86 -10.80
N GLY A 4 21.80 -23.56 -10.66
CA GLY A 4 22.25 -22.39 -9.90
C GLY A 4 21.94 -21.07 -10.60
N GLU A 5 22.11 -20.99 -11.91
CA GLU A 5 21.76 -19.81 -12.70
C GLU A 5 20.25 -19.56 -12.70
N GLU A 6 19.44 -20.61 -12.85
CA GLU A 6 17.97 -20.49 -12.79
C GLU A 6 17.50 -20.02 -11.42
N ALA A 7 18.03 -20.58 -10.35
CA ALA A 7 17.69 -20.17 -8.99
C ALA A 7 18.06 -18.71 -8.73
N THR A 8 19.27 -18.29 -9.17
CA THR A 8 19.72 -16.90 -9.03
C THR A 8 18.84 -15.94 -9.84
N ALA A 9 18.53 -16.30 -11.09
CA ALA A 9 17.66 -15.48 -11.94
C ALA A 9 16.23 -15.36 -11.36
N SER A 10 15.69 -16.45 -10.82
CA SER A 10 14.37 -16.44 -10.16
C SER A 10 14.36 -15.56 -8.91
N TYR A 11 15.38 -15.66 -8.07
CA TYR A 11 15.54 -14.84 -6.89
C TYR A 11 15.62 -13.35 -7.25
N MET A 12 16.43 -12.99 -8.25
CA MET A 12 16.57 -11.61 -8.70
C MET A 12 15.32 -11.05 -9.40
N LYS A 13 14.51 -11.92 -9.99
CA LYS A 13 13.25 -11.53 -10.65
C LYS A 13 12.05 -11.43 -9.71
N GLY A 14 12.12 -12.05 -8.53
CA GLY A 14 11.00 -12.16 -7.59
C GLY A 14 10.39 -10.80 -7.23
N PRO A 15 10.69 -10.21 -6.05
CA PRO A 15 10.07 -8.94 -5.65
C PRO A 15 10.42 -7.76 -6.57
N ALA A 16 11.60 -7.80 -7.26
CA ALA A 16 12.03 -6.77 -8.19
C ALA A 16 11.19 -6.66 -9.47
N MET A 17 10.30 -7.64 -9.76
CA MET A 17 9.41 -7.66 -10.93
C MET A 17 7.94 -7.48 -10.54
N ALA A 18 7.66 -7.19 -9.28
CA ALA A 18 6.30 -6.97 -8.80
C ALA A 18 5.67 -5.73 -9.44
N ARG A 19 4.41 -5.86 -9.82
CA ARG A 19 3.60 -4.76 -10.35
C ARG A 19 2.61 -4.30 -9.29
N ILE A 20 2.74 -3.05 -8.87
CA ILE A 20 1.99 -2.47 -7.76
C ILE A 20 1.04 -1.39 -8.27
N LEU A 21 -0.21 -1.46 -7.85
CA LEU A 21 -1.15 -0.35 -7.97
C LEU A 21 -0.99 0.55 -6.75
N CYS A 22 -0.68 1.82 -6.96
CA CYS A 22 -0.69 2.84 -5.91
C CYS A 22 -1.94 3.70 -6.05
N VAL A 23 -2.86 3.62 -5.11
CA VAL A 23 -4.01 4.52 -5.05
C VAL A 23 -3.56 5.81 -4.37
N ASP A 24 -3.56 6.88 -5.14
CA ASP A 24 -3.13 8.20 -4.70
C ASP A 24 -4.29 8.96 -4.07
N ASN A 25 -4.20 9.23 -2.77
CA ASN A 25 -5.16 10.00 -2.00
C ASN A 25 -4.86 11.51 -1.99
N TYR A 26 -4.23 12.03 -3.04
CA TYR A 26 -3.91 13.46 -3.19
C TYR A 26 -2.96 13.97 -2.10
N ASP A 27 -1.89 13.25 -1.85
CA ASP A 27 -0.86 13.61 -0.89
C ASP A 27 0.49 13.85 -1.56
N SER A 28 1.24 14.84 -1.10
CA SER A 28 2.56 15.17 -1.64
C SER A 28 3.60 14.09 -1.37
N PHE A 29 3.39 13.24 -0.36
CA PHE A 29 4.31 12.17 0.01
C PHE A 29 4.18 10.90 -0.85
N VAL A 30 3.15 10.81 -1.67
CA VAL A 30 2.88 9.63 -2.53
C VAL A 30 4.09 9.28 -3.40
N PHE A 31 4.66 10.28 -4.09
CA PHE A 31 5.78 10.02 -5.00
C PHE A 31 7.08 9.67 -4.28
N THR A 32 7.24 10.04 -3.02
CA THR A 32 8.35 9.58 -2.19
C THR A 32 8.24 8.07 -1.96
N ILE A 33 7.05 7.58 -1.58
CA ILE A 33 6.79 6.17 -1.36
C ILE A 33 6.92 5.38 -2.68
N VAL A 34 6.36 5.91 -3.76
CA VAL A 34 6.48 5.32 -5.10
C VAL A 34 7.95 5.20 -5.51
N GLY A 35 8.76 6.23 -5.20
CA GLY A 35 10.19 6.20 -5.42
C GLY A 35 10.88 5.05 -4.69
N TYR A 36 10.53 4.78 -3.45
CA TYR A 36 11.06 3.63 -2.70
C TYR A 36 10.69 2.30 -3.35
N LEU A 37 9.43 2.13 -3.76
CA LEU A 37 8.99 0.90 -4.43
C LEU A 37 9.74 0.68 -5.74
N ARG A 38 9.90 1.72 -6.54
CA ARG A 38 10.65 1.66 -7.80
C ARG A 38 12.13 1.38 -7.58
N HIS A 39 12.72 1.95 -6.54
CA HIS A 39 14.10 1.67 -6.14
C HIS A 39 14.30 0.19 -5.76
N LEU A 40 13.29 -0.42 -5.15
CA LEU A 40 13.27 -1.86 -4.86
C LEU A 40 12.98 -2.72 -6.11
N GLY A 41 12.78 -2.11 -7.26
CA GLY A 41 12.60 -2.80 -8.54
C GLY A 41 11.15 -3.04 -8.95
N ALA A 42 10.16 -2.58 -8.17
CA ALA A 42 8.76 -2.72 -8.53
C ALA A 42 8.38 -1.79 -9.70
N THR A 43 7.45 -2.24 -10.51
CA THR A 43 6.70 -1.38 -11.44
C THR A 43 5.49 -0.84 -10.70
N VAL A 44 5.29 0.48 -10.72
CA VAL A 44 4.21 1.12 -9.97
C VAL A 44 3.37 1.97 -10.90
N ASP A 45 2.07 1.65 -10.96
CA ASP A 45 1.06 2.48 -11.60
C ASP A 45 0.38 3.33 -10.53
N VAL A 46 0.47 4.66 -10.66
CA VAL A 46 -0.14 5.60 -9.72
C VAL A 46 -1.47 6.05 -10.28
N VAL A 47 -2.54 5.80 -9.55
CA VAL A 47 -3.92 6.14 -9.96
C VAL A 47 -4.59 6.90 -8.83
N ARG A 48 -5.12 8.09 -9.10
CA ARG A 48 -5.82 8.89 -8.11
C ARG A 48 -7.11 8.20 -7.66
N ASN A 49 -7.48 8.41 -6.40
CA ASN A 49 -8.59 7.71 -5.76
C ASN A 49 -9.97 7.96 -6.39
N ASP A 50 -10.11 9.00 -7.18
CA ASP A 50 -11.36 9.34 -7.88
C ASP A 50 -11.44 8.80 -9.32
N VAL A 51 -10.39 8.15 -9.81
CA VAL A 51 -10.32 7.61 -11.18
C VAL A 51 -9.90 6.14 -11.23
N VAL A 52 -10.00 5.42 -10.13
CA VAL A 52 -9.71 3.98 -10.10
C VAL A 52 -10.78 3.24 -10.89
N ASP A 53 -10.34 2.42 -11.85
CA ASP A 53 -11.23 1.53 -12.60
C ASP A 53 -11.87 0.51 -11.64
N PRO A 54 -13.21 0.37 -11.61
CA PRO A 54 -13.85 -0.64 -10.77
C PRO A 54 -13.38 -2.08 -11.00
N ALA A 55 -12.86 -2.38 -12.18
CA ALA A 55 -12.31 -3.70 -12.54
C ALA A 55 -10.77 -3.78 -12.43
N TRP A 56 -10.14 -2.87 -11.67
CA TRP A 56 -8.68 -2.80 -11.52
C TRP A 56 -8.04 -4.14 -11.15
N PHE A 57 -8.73 -4.96 -10.35
CA PHE A 57 -8.22 -6.25 -9.87
C PHE A 57 -8.04 -7.30 -10.99
N GLU A 58 -8.61 -7.06 -12.16
CA GLU A 58 -8.42 -7.91 -13.35
C GLU A 58 -7.13 -7.57 -14.10
N ALA A 59 -6.47 -6.46 -13.77
CA ALA A 59 -5.30 -5.97 -14.51
C ALA A 59 -3.99 -6.69 -14.17
N GLY A 60 -3.98 -7.63 -13.23
CA GLY A 60 -2.81 -8.45 -12.91
C GLY A 60 -1.80 -7.80 -11.97
N TYR A 61 -2.23 -6.95 -11.07
CA TYR A 61 -1.37 -6.40 -10.02
C TYR A 61 -1.00 -7.45 -8.98
N ASP A 62 0.26 -7.41 -8.55
CA ASP A 62 0.78 -8.30 -7.50
C ASP A 62 0.51 -7.77 -6.09
N GLY A 63 0.25 -6.48 -5.97
CA GLY A 63 -0.07 -5.84 -4.70
C GLY A 63 -0.61 -4.43 -4.89
N VAL A 64 -1.14 -3.88 -3.81
CA VAL A 64 -1.74 -2.54 -3.78
C VAL A 64 -1.15 -1.73 -2.63
N LEU A 65 -0.80 -0.49 -2.91
CA LEU A 65 -0.47 0.52 -1.89
C LEU A 65 -1.62 1.53 -1.83
N ILE A 66 -2.19 1.72 -0.65
CA ILE A 66 -3.13 2.81 -0.39
C ILE A 66 -2.36 3.92 0.33
N SER A 67 -2.27 5.06 -0.30
CA SER A 67 -1.37 6.14 0.10
C SER A 67 -1.87 6.96 1.29
N PRO A 68 -0.97 7.75 1.91
CA PRO A 68 -1.39 8.89 2.73
C PRO A 68 -2.34 9.82 1.97
N GLY A 69 -3.06 10.65 2.70
CA GLY A 69 -3.93 11.66 2.12
C GLY A 69 -4.64 12.48 3.18
N PRO A 70 -5.27 13.58 2.78
CA PRO A 70 -6.05 14.43 3.67
C PRO A 70 -7.42 13.83 3.99
N GLY A 71 -8.05 14.32 5.04
CA GLY A 71 -9.39 13.96 5.43
C GLY A 71 -9.49 12.62 6.15
N ASP A 72 -10.60 11.96 5.98
CA ASP A 72 -10.93 10.69 6.61
C ASP A 72 -11.15 9.57 5.56
N PRO A 73 -11.26 8.30 5.99
CA PRO A 73 -11.47 7.19 5.05
C PRO A 73 -12.70 7.34 4.16
N LYS A 74 -13.77 7.91 4.64
CA LYS A 74 -15.03 8.08 3.88
C LYS A 74 -14.88 9.07 2.74
N SER A 75 -13.97 10.03 2.88
CA SER A 75 -13.66 11.03 1.84
C SER A 75 -12.52 10.63 0.91
N ALA A 76 -11.98 9.42 1.06
CA ALA A 76 -10.82 8.94 0.29
C ALA A 76 -11.19 8.25 -1.04
N GLY A 77 -12.30 8.63 -1.66
CA GLY A 77 -12.73 8.11 -2.96
C GLY A 77 -12.85 6.59 -2.97
N ALA A 78 -12.18 5.94 -3.92
CA ALA A 78 -12.24 4.50 -4.11
C ALA A 78 -11.37 3.69 -3.12
N SER A 79 -10.69 4.32 -2.16
CA SER A 79 -9.75 3.62 -1.28
C SER A 79 -10.42 2.50 -0.48
N LEU A 80 -11.57 2.74 0.14
CA LEU A 80 -12.30 1.71 0.90
C LEU A 80 -12.72 0.54 -0.01
N GLN A 81 -13.26 0.83 -1.19
CA GLN A 81 -13.66 -0.21 -2.13
C GLN A 81 -12.46 -1.01 -2.65
N THR A 82 -11.34 -0.34 -2.93
CA THR A 82 -10.12 -1.01 -3.38
C THR A 82 -9.60 -1.97 -2.31
N ILE A 83 -9.65 -1.59 -1.03
CA ILE A 83 -9.27 -2.47 0.08
C ILE A 83 -10.21 -3.68 0.17
N ALA A 84 -11.52 -3.46 0.02
CA ALA A 84 -12.51 -4.54 0.02
C ALA A 84 -12.25 -5.52 -1.14
N ASP A 85 -11.93 -5.00 -2.32
CA ASP A 85 -11.58 -5.81 -3.50
C ASP A 85 -10.31 -6.63 -3.26
N CYS A 86 -9.30 -6.05 -2.59
CA CYS A 86 -8.09 -6.78 -2.20
C CYS A 86 -8.42 -7.98 -1.31
N ALA A 87 -9.28 -7.78 -0.30
CA ALA A 87 -9.70 -8.85 0.60
C ALA A 87 -10.48 -9.94 -0.15
N GLU A 88 -11.39 -9.56 -1.03
CA GLU A 88 -12.21 -10.49 -1.81
C GLU A 88 -11.37 -11.32 -2.79
N HIS A 89 -10.42 -10.70 -3.47
CA HIS A 89 -9.61 -11.35 -4.51
C HIS A 89 -8.26 -11.86 -4.03
N GLY A 90 -7.96 -11.76 -2.74
CA GLY A 90 -6.70 -12.25 -2.16
C GLY A 90 -5.47 -11.50 -2.64
N ILE A 91 -5.60 -10.21 -2.97
CA ILE A 91 -4.48 -9.36 -3.41
C ILE A 91 -3.85 -8.69 -2.19
N PRO A 92 -2.53 -8.85 -1.96
CA PRO A 92 -1.86 -8.19 -0.85
C PRO A 92 -1.97 -6.67 -0.93
N MET A 93 -2.17 -6.01 0.21
CA MET A 93 -2.18 -4.56 0.26
C MET A 93 -1.44 -4.02 1.48
N LEU A 94 -0.88 -2.82 1.33
CA LEU A 94 -0.28 -2.04 2.40
C LEU A 94 -0.96 -0.67 2.44
N GLY A 95 -1.45 -0.28 3.61
CA GLY A 95 -1.99 1.06 3.86
C GLY A 95 -1.03 1.91 4.67
N VAL A 96 -0.81 3.14 4.23
CA VAL A 96 0.03 4.12 4.94
C VAL A 96 -0.83 5.31 5.32
N CYS A 97 -0.81 5.70 6.60
CA CYS A 97 -1.56 6.83 7.16
C CYS A 97 -3.06 6.71 6.86
N LEU A 98 -3.62 7.53 5.97
CA LEU A 98 -5.02 7.42 5.54
C LEU A 98 -5.37 6.03 5.00
N GLY A 99 -4.44 5.38 4.31
CA GLY A 99 -4.61 4.01 3.84
C GLY A 99 -4.72 2.99 4.99
N HIS A 100 -3.92 3.15 6.04
CA HIS A 100 -4.00 2.34 7.25
C HIS A 100 -5.33 2.58 7.99
N GLN A 101 -5.74 3.84 8.12
CA GLN A 101 -7.02 4.21 8.72
C GLN A 101 -8.20 3.62 7.94
N SER A 102 -8.14 3.66 6.62
CA SER A 102 -9.17 3.09 5.74
C SER A 102 -9.28 1.58 5.91
N LEU A 103 -8.17 0.89 6.05
CA LEU A 103 -8.16 -0.54 6.34
C LEU A 103 -8.83 -0.83 7.69
N GLY A 104 -8.47 -0.08 8.72
CA GLY A 104 -9.07 -0.22 10.05
C GLY A 104 -10.58 0.01 10.03
N GLU A 105 -11.03 1.08 9.40
CA GLU A 105 -12.46 1.41 9.34
C GLU A 105 -13.27 0.36 8.59
N LEU A 106 -12.75 -0.14 7.48
CA LEU A 106 -13.44 -1.18 6.69
C LEU A 106 -13.69 -2.46 7.53
N PHE A 107 -12.74 -2.80 8.40
CA PHE A 107 -12.86 -4.00 9.25
C PHE A 107 -13.37 -3.70 10.66
N GLY A 108 -14.04 -2.58 10.87
CA GLY A 108 -14.81 -2.29 12.07
C GLY A 108 -14.09 -1.48 13.15
N ALA A 109 -12.89 -1.00 12.89
CA ALA A 109 -12.21 -0.10 13.82
C ALA A 109 -12.80 1.31 13.74
N THR A 110 -12.65 2.07 14.82
CA THR A 110 -13.03 3.48 14.88
C THR A 110 -11.80 4.34 14.59
N VAL A 111 -11.90 5.21 13.59
CA VAL A 111 -10.89 6.22 13.28
C VAL A 111 -11.29 7.53 13.95
N GLY A 112 -10.43 8.04 14.80
CA GLY A 112 -10.67 9.26 15.55
C GLY A 112 -9.39 10.01 15.87
N HIS A 113 -9.52 11.13 16.54
CA HIS A 113 -8.37 11.92 16.96
C HIS A 113 -7.66 11.27 18.14
N ALA A 114 -6.31 11.25 18.09
CA ALA A 114 -5.50 10.82 19.22
C ALA A 114 -5.66 11.79 20.40
N PRO A 115 -5.44 11.32 21.66
CA PRO A 115 -5.46 12.20 22.82
C PRO A 115 -4.43 13.34 22.77
N GLU A 116 -3.32 13.11 22.09
CA GLU A 116 -2.24 14.08 21.90
C GLU A 116 -2.00 14.32 20.41
N LEU A 117 -1.81 15.59 20.04
CA LEU A 117 -1.45 15.97 18.67
C LEU A 117 0.04 15.74 18.45
N MET A 118 0.38 14.84 17.52
CA MET A 118 1.75 14.44 17.19
C MET A 118 2.13 14.77 15.74
N HIS A 119 1.54 15.80 15.16
CA HIS A 119 1.85 16.21 13.81
C HIS A 119 3.27 16.82 13.72
N GLY A 120 4.04 16.38 12.74
CA GLY A 120 5.41 16.86 12.52
C GLY A 120 6.42 16.42 13.58
N LYS A 121 6.07 15.48 14.43
CA LYS A 121 6.93 14.92 15.48
C LYS A 121 7.13 13.42 15.28
N THR A 122 8.24 12.93 15.81
CA THR A 122 8.51 11.48 15.86
C THR A 122 8.14 10.92 17.23
N SER A 123 7.73 9.66 17.24
CA SER A 123 7.51 8.90 18.46
C SER A 123 8.10 7.50 18.33
N VAL A 124 8.49 6.94 19.48
CA VAL A 124 8.94 5.55 19.52
C VAL A 124 7.73 4.63 19.46
N ILE A 125 7.76 3.66 18.55
CA ILE A 125 6.75 2.61 18.48
C ILE A 125 7.32 1.30 19.01
N THR A 126 6.46 0.46 19.56
CA THR A 126 6.80 -0.93 19.90
C THR A 126 6.12 -1.86 18.91
N HIS A 127 6.80 -2.93 18.53
CA HIS A 127 6.28 -3.92 17.59
C HIS A 127 6.81 -5.32 17.94
N ASP A 128 6.21 -6.33 17.36
CA ASP A 128 6.55 -7.74 17.61
C ASP A 128 7.63 -8.29 16.65
N GLY A 129 8.13 -7.48 15.72
CA GLY A 129 9.14 -7.90 14.74
C GLY A 129 8.62 -8.76 13.59
N HIS A 130 7.32 -8.86 13.41
CA HIS A 130 6.70 -9.64 12.36
C HIS A 130 6.16 -8.78 11.20
N GLY A 131 5.92 -9.40 10.05
CA GLY A 131 5.37 -8.72 8.87
C GLY A 131 6.27 -7.58 8.40
N VAL A 132 5.72 -6.37 8.30
CA VAL A 132 6.46 -5.19 7.85
C VAL A 132 7.55 -4.73 8.82
N PHE A 133 7.60 -5.29 10.02
CA PHE A 133 8.60 -4.98 11.04
C PHE A 133 9.68 -6.07 11.18
N GLU A 134 9.73 -7.03 10.26
CA GLU A 134 10.76 -8.05 10.23
C GLU A 134 12.10 -7.45 9.79
N GLY A 135 13.15 -7.69 10.58
CA GLY A 135 14.47 -7.10 10.34
C GLY A 135 14.58 -5.72 10.93
#